data_6728c889e707c6f2322ec9f12d5cc25e
#
_entry.id   6728c889e707c6f2322ec9f12d5cc25e
#
_cell.length_a   1.000
_cell.length_b   1.000
_cell.length_c   1.000
_cell.angle_alpha   90.00
_cell.angle_beta   90.00
_cell.angle_gamma   90.00
#
_symmetry.space_group_name_H-M   'P 1'
#
loop_
_entity.id
_entity.type
_entity.pdbx_description
1 polymer ?
#
loop_
_entity_poly.entity_id
_entity_poly.type
_entity_poly.pdbx_seq_one_letter_code
_entity_poly.pdbx_strand_id
1 'polypeptide(L)'
;MSQPEQSPRCLDAAAHAALRAEFPLLASCVYLNSNSTGVVPRGVETVLHDYWETLRTWRDDVWQDWHIGLDRYADSVATLLGAPPGSVLTDANLSTFLARVASCFDYRPPRNRVVITDLDYPTVPFIFRAYGRYGAQLDVVGTGGPHLDQDALEARIDERTLLVCVPHASFTSGATVDLSRLVTRAHQVGALVVVDAFQTVGVVPLDVTALGVDVVLGGSHKWLCGAGTAFLYVRPDLVPLLTPAATGWQAGDRALTFRPSPGWAPGIRRFAGGTPYPLTSLISQVGLDLLLDVGADAIRRHSLALTGRLLDRADAAGITVVSPTDSARRGGVVCLDVPDGEAVKQRLAARDVICSWRGYLRVGPHVYNTLDEIDLFMDALEEELHR
;
A
#
# COMPACT_ATOMS: atom_id res chain seq x y z
N MET A 1 -25.96 2.14 28.34
CA MET A 1 -26.71 1.62 27.18
C MET A 1 -25.87 1.93 25.95
N SER A 2 -25.08 0.96 25.50
CA SER A 2 -24.30 1.05 24.26
C SER A 2 -25.28 1.06 23.08
N GLN A 3 -25.17 2.07 22.21
CA GLN A 3 -25.89 2.07 20.94
C GLN A 3 -25.50 0.81 20.15
N PRO A 4 -26.44 0.14 19.48
CA PRO A 4 -26.10 -0.98 18.62
C PRO A 4 -25.17 -0.47 17.51
N GLU A 5 -24.01 -1.10 17.38
CA GLU A 5 -23.06 -0.87 16.29
C GLU A 5 -23.80 -1.02 14.96
N GLN A 6 -23.99 0.08 14.24
CA GLN A 6 -24.64 0.03 12.93
C GLN A 6 -23.75 -0.78 11.99
N SER A 7 -24.28 -1.84 11.41
CA SER A 7 -23.58 -2.63 10.39
C SER A 7 -23.00 -1.72 9.31
N PRO A 8 -21.77 -1.98 8.87
CA PRO A 8 -21.14 -1.19 7.79
C PRO A 8 -22.07 -1.17 6.56
N ARG A 9 -22.29 0.02 5.99
CA ARG A 9 -23.17 0.19 4.82
C ARG A 9 -22.31 0.45 3.59
N CYS A 10 -22.71 -0.16 2.47
CA CYS A 10 -22.16 0.15 1.15
C CYS A 10 -22.41 1.62 0.76
N LEU A 11 -21.74 2.09 -0.28
CA LEU A 11 -21.97 3.39 -0.89
C LEU A 11 -23.43 3.51 -1.39
N ASP A 12 -23.92 4.73 -1.49
CA ASP A 12 -25.20 5.00 -2.17
C ASP A 12 -25.22 4.39 -3.57
N ALA A 13 -26.33 3.74 -3.93
CA ALA A 13 -26.41 2.92 -5.14
C ALA A 13 -26.16 3.72 -6.43
N ALA A 14 -26.64 4.96 -6.52
CA ALA A 14 -26.47 5.78 -7.71
C ALA A 14 -25.03 6.29 -7.84
N ALA A 15 -24.44 6.78 -6.74
CA ALA A 15 -23.05 7.19 -6.68
C ALA A 15 -22.10 6.02 -6.95
N HIS A 16 -22.40 4.84 -6.41
CA HIS A 16 -21.63 3.63 -6.66
C HIS A 16 -21.68 3.18 -8.12
N ALA A 17 -22.86 3.21 -8.74
CA ALA A 17 -23.01 2.86 -10.15
C ALA A 17 -22.23 3.83 -11.07
N ALA A 18 -22.25 5.12 -10.77
CA ALA A 18 -21.47 6.13 -11.48
C ALA A 18 -19.96 5.89 -11.34
N LEU A 19 -19.47 5.65 -10.11
CA LEU A 19 -18.07 5.31 -9.86
C LEU A 19 -17.65 4.04 -10.62
N ARG A 20 -18.46 2.98 -10.53
CA ARG A 20 -18.17 1.70 -11.20
C ARG A 20 -18.07 1.86 -12.72
N ALA A 21 -18.87 2.72 -13.33
CA ALA A 21 -18.84 2.99 -14.77
C ALA A 21 -17.50 3.58 -15.25
N GLU A 22 -16.70 4.15 -14.34
CA GLU A 22 -15.35 4.63 -14.65
C GLU A 22 -14.34 3.49 -14.88
N PHE A 23 -14.67 2.23 -14.57
CA PHE A 23 -13.77 1.09 -14.65
C PHE A 23 -14.22 0.07 -15.73
N PRO A 24 -13.79 0.22 -16.99
CA PRO A 24 -14.29 -0.58 -18.13
C PRO A 24 -14.14 -2.09 -17.97
N LEU A 25 -13.06 -2.56 -17.31
CA LEU A 25 -12.81 -3.98 -17.09
C LEU A 25 -13.99 -4.68 -16.38
N LEU A 26 -14.69 -3.97 -15.50
CA LEU A 26 -15.79 -4.53 -14.70
C LEU A 26 -17.05 -4.86 -15.50
N ALA A 27 -17.11 -4.46 -16.76
CA ALA A 27 -18.19 -4.86 -17.67
C ALA A 27 -18.00 -6.30 -18.21
N SER A 28 -16.80 -6.88 -18.10
CA SER A 28 -16.44 -8.17 -18.68
C SER A 28 -16.13 -9.26 -17.65
N CYS A 29 -15.94 -8.92 -16.38
CA CYS A 29 -15.59 -9.92 -15.36
C CYS A 29 -15.98 -9.48 -13.95
N VAL A 30 -16.08 -10.43 -13.03
CA VAL A 30 -16.10 -10.23 -11.58
C VAL A 30 -14.66 -10.12 -11.11
N TYR A 31 -14.19 -8.88 -10.84
CA TYR A 31 -12.80 -8.62 -10.52
C TYR A 31 -12.60 -8.40 -9.03
N LEU A 32 -11.99 -9.36 -8.34
CA LEU A 32 -11.75 -9.36 -6.88
C LEU A 32 -10.26 -9.52 -6.55
N ASN A 33 -9.39 -8.84 -7.31
CA ASN A 33 -7.94 -9.00 -7.21
C ASN A 33 -7.18 -7.68 -6.94
N SER A 34 -7.84 -6.68 -6.34
CA SER A 34 -7.22 -5.37 -6.06
C SER A 34 -6.02 -5.45 -5.12
N ASN A 35 -5.97 -6.46 -4.27
CA ASN A 35 -4.83 -6.77 -3.40
C ASN A 35 -3.55 -7.19 -4.17
N SER A 36 -3.66 -7.52 -5.46
CA SER A 36 -2.54 -7.84 -6.34
C SER A 36 -2.32 -6.75 -7.39
N THR A 37 -3.38 -6.40 -8.12
CA THR A 37 -3.38 -5.32 -9.12
C THR A 37 -4.78 -4.69 -9.12
N GLY A 38 -4.87 -3.39 -8.94
CA GLY A 38 -6.14 -2.64 -9.02
C GLY A 38 -6.57 -2.44 -10.47
N VAL A 39 -7.86 -2.20 -10.67
CA VAL A 39 -8.40 -1.82 -11.99
C VAL A 39 -8.11 -0.34 -12.21
N VAL A 40 -7.64 0.00 -13.40
CA VAL A 40 -7.43 1.41 -13.78
C VAL A 40 -8.69 2.02 -14.40
N PRO A 41 -9.01 3.29 -14.12
CA PRO A 41 -10.20 3.94 -14.65
C PRO A 41 -10.00 4.38 -16.11
N ARG A 42 -11.12 4.63 -16.83
CA ARG A 42 -11.13 5.04 -18.25
C ARG A 42 -10.38 6.35 -18.51
N GLY A 43 -10.37 7.29 -17.56
CA GLY A 43 -9.64 8.56 -17.70
C GLY A 43 -8.15 8.40 -17.96
N VAL A 44 -7.58 7.20 -17.69
CA VAL A 44 -6.19 6.86 -18.04
C VAL A 44 -5.94 6.93 -19.55
N GLU A 45 -6.93 6.61 -20.38
CA GLU A 45 -6.80 6.71 -21.85
C GLU A 45 -6.49 8.15 -22.29
N THR A 46 -7.18 9.13 -21.71
CA THR A 46 -6.93 10.55 -21.97
C THR A 46 -5.51 10.95 -21.57
N VAL A 47 -5.07 10.55 -20.36
CA VAL A 47 -3.72 10.86 -19.88
C VAL A 47 -2.63 10.25 -20.78
N LEU A 48 -2.83 9.04 -21.28
CA LEU A 48 -1.90 8.39 -22.21
C LEU A 48 -1.84 9.14 -23.55
N HIS A 49 -2.99 9.57 -24.06
CA HIS A 49 -3.07 10.36 -25.29
C HIS A 49 -2.38 11.72 -25.13
N ASP A 50 -2.67 12.46 -24.07
CA ASP A 50 -2.07 13.75 -23.77
C ASP A 50 -0.54 13.64 -23.58
N TYR A 51 -0.08 12.60 -22.89
CA TYR A 51 1.35 12.34 -22.75
C TYR A 51 2.00 12.07 -24.12
N TRP A 52 1.36 11.27 -24.97
CA TRP A 52 1.82 11.01 -26.34
C TRP A 52 1.87 12.30 -27.17
N GLU A 53 0.83 13.14 -27.13
CA GLU A 53 0.80 14.42 -27.84
C GLU A 53 1.90 15.37 -27.34
N THR A 54 2.17 15.39 -26.04
CA THR A 54 3.28 16.13 -25.44
C THR A 54 4.62 15.70 -26.04
N LEU A 55 4.87 14.39 -26.14
CA LEU A 55 6.10 13.86 -26.75
C LEU A 55 6.20 14.18 -28.25
N ARG A 56 5.07 14.08 -28.97
CA ARG A 56 5.01 14.37 -30.41
C ARG A 56 5.26 15.83 -30.75
N THR A 57 4.87 16.72 -29.86
CA THR A 57 4.94 18.17 -30.04
C THR A 57 6.00 18.83 -29.15
N TRP A 58 6.95 18.08 -28.62
CA TRP A 58 7.93 18.46 -27.62
C TRP A 58 8.33 19.93 -27.64
N ARG A 59 8.34 20.57 -26.44
CA ARG A 59 8.81 21.94 -26.18
C ARG A 59 9.61 21.93 -24.88
N ASP A 60 10.44 22.91 -24.63
CA ASP A 60 11.40 22.95 -23.52
C ASP A 60 10.76 23.05 -22.13
N ASP A 61 9.52 23.52 -22.04
CA ASP A 61 8.75 23.74 -20.79
C ASP A 61 8.01 22.49 -20.29
N VAL A 62 7.98 21.41 -21.06
CA VAL A 62 7.27 20.14 -20.72
C VAL A 62 7.70 19.59 -19.37
N TRP A 63 8.97 19.72 -19.01
CA TRP A 63 9.45 19.25 -17.71
C TRP A 63 8.83 19.98 -16.54
N GLN A 64 8.50 21.25 -16.69
CA GLN A 64 7.80 22.01 -15.64
C GLN A 64 6.42 21.44 -15.39
N ASP A 65 5.64 21.18 -16.44
CA ASP A 65 4.31 20.59 -16.34
C ASP A 65 4.35 19.18 -15.72
N TRP A 66 5.34 18.38 -16.10
CA TRP A 66 5.52 17.06 -15.53
C TRP A 66 5.90 17.11 -14.03
N HIS A 67 6.72 18.06 -13.59
CA HIS A 67 7.00 18.23 -12.16
C HIS A 67 5.76 18.67 -11.39
N ILE A 68 4.95 19.56 -11.95
CA ILE A 68 3.65 19.94 -11.36
C ILE A 68 2.75 18.70 -11.19
N GLY A 69 2.68 17.85 -12.21
CA GLY A 69 1.92 16.60 -12.14
C GLY A 69 2.44 15.61 -11.08
N LEU A 70 3.77 15.49 -10.97
CA LEU A 70 4.40 14.66 -9.92
C LEU A 70 4.10 15.18 -8.51
N ASP A 71 4.22 16.49 -8.30
CA ASP A 71 3.95 17.14 -7.02
C ASP A 71 2.45 17.03 -6.68
N ARG A 72 1.54 17.22 -7.64
CA ARG A 72 0.10 17.01 -7.43
C ARG A 72 -0.21 15.60 -6.96
N TYR A 73 0.38 14.58 -7.59
CA TYR A 73 0.15 13.19 -7.17
C TYR A 73 0.71 12.94 -5.75
N ALA A 74 1.89 13.46 -5.44
CA ALA A 74 2.48 13.35 -4.10
C ALA A 74 1.62 14.03 -3.02
N ASP A 75 1.07 15.23 -3.30
CA ASP A 75 0.18 15.95 -2.39
C ASP A 75 -1.19 15.26 -2.23
N SER A 76 -1.70 14.63 -3.29
CA SER A 76 -2.91 13.79 -3.22
C SER A 76 -2.70 12.56 -2.34
N VAL A 77 -1.53 11.91 -2.43
CA VAL A 77 -1.14 10.83 -1.50
C VAL A 77 -0.98 11.36 -0.08
N ALA A 78 -0.36 12.53 0.11
CA ALA A 78 -0.26 13.15 1.44
C ALA A 78 -1.64 13.39 2.06
N THR A 79 -2.60 13.88 1.28
CA THR A 79 -3.99 14.06 1.71
C THR A 79 -4.61 12.74 2.18
N LEU A 80 -4.43 11.66 1.40
CA LEU A 80 -4.95 10.33 1.76
C LEU A 80 -4.33 9.77 3.04
N LEU A 81 -3.08 10.13 3.33
CA LEU A 81 -2.33 9.70 4.53
C LEU A 81 -2.52 10.61 5.75
N GLY A 82 -3.30 11.69 5.68
CA GLY A 82 -3.34 12.70 6.74
C GLY A 82 -1.98 13.36 7.00
N ALA A 83 -1.12 13.40 5.97
CA ALA A 83 0.23 13.94 6.03
C ALA A 83 0.26 15.42 5.61
N PRO A 84 1.21 16.24 6.12
CA PRO A 84 1.38 17.60 5.64
C PRO A 84 1.72 17.68 4.15
N PRO A 85 1.26 18.69 3.40
CA PRO A 85 1.66 18.91 2.02
C PRO A 85 3.20 18.98 1.88
N GLY A 86 3.73 18.45 0.78
CA GLY A 86 5.17 18.43 0.52
C GLY A 86 5.98 17.45 1.39
N SER A 87 5.33 16.55 2.14
CA SER A 87 5.98 15.50 2.94
C SER A 87 6.05 14.12 2.25
N VAL A 88 5.52 14.02 1.04
CA VAL A 88 5.52 12.80 0.22
C VAL A 88 6.36 13.01 -1.03
N LEU A 89 7.06 11.96 -1.45
CA LEU A 89 7.82 11.88 -2.69
C LEU A 89 7.42 10.64 -3.49
N THR A 90 7.50 10.70 -4.82
CA THR A 90 7.18 9.59 -5.72
C THR A 90 8.40 9.09 -6.48
N ASP A 91 8.46 7.78 -6.76
CA ASP A 91 9.49 7.13 -7.58
C ASP A 91 8.96 5.80 -8.15
N ALA A 92 9.78 5.11 -8.91
CA ALA A 92 9.43 3.91 -9.66
C ALA A 92 8.83 2.77 -8.81
N ASN A 93 9.41 2.47 -7.63
CA ASN A 93 8.94 1.36 -6.80
C ASN A 93 9.37 1.50 -5.33
N LEU A 94 8.66 0.76 -4.47
CA LEU A 94 8.90 0.73 -3.03
C LEU A 94 10.32 0.28 -2.68
N SER A 95 10.89 -0.70 -3.37
CA SER A 95 12.23 -1.22 -3.09
C SER A 95 13.29 -0.14 -3.22
N THR A 96 13.15 0.76 -4.20
CA THR A 96 14.04 1.92 -4.37
C THR A 96 13.97 2.85 -3.18
N PHE A 97 12.78 3.16 -2.69
CA PHE A 97 12.61 4.02 -1.52
C PHE A 97 13.10 3.35 -0.24
N LEU A 98 12.79 2.07 -0.02
CA LEU A 98 13.27 1.36 1.17
C LEU A 98 14.80 1.28 1.19
N ALA A 99 15.44 1.07 0.04
CA ALA A 99 16.90 1.10 -0.05
C ALA A 99 17.48 2.49 0.28
N ARG A 100 16.83 3.58 -0.14
CA ARG A 100 17.23 4.94 0.24
C ARG A 100 17.06 5.18 1.73
N VAL A 101 15.94 4.81 2.31
CA VAL A 101 15.70 4.90 3.76
C VAL A 101 16.75 4.10 4.52
N ALA A 102 16.98 2.83 4.14
CA ALA A 102 18.00 2.00 4.76
C ALA A 102 19.41 2.61 4.67
N SER A 103 19.71 3.34 3.59
CA SER A 103 21.01 3.99 3.39
C SER A 103 21.27 5.21 4.29
N CYS A 104 20.24 5.69 5.01
CA CYS A 104 20.38 6.85 5.91
C CYS A 104 21.06 6.51 7.24
N PHE A 105 21.19 5.23 7.58
CA PHE A 105 21.52 4.81 8.93
C PHE A 105 22.95 4.25 9.03
N ASP A 106 23.56 4.52 10.18
CA ASP A 106 24.83 3.91 10.59
C ASP A 106 24.53 2.68 11.46
N TYR A 107 24.78 1.52 10.91
CA TYR A 107 24.49 0.22 11.57
C TYR A 107 25.64 -0.19 12.50
N ARG A 108 26.03 0.68 13.45
CA ARG A 108 27.06 0.37 14.44
C ARG A 108 26.44 0.00 15.79
N PRO A 109 27.05 -0.97 16.52
CA PRO A 109 26.66 -1.21 17.90
C PRO A 109 26.74 0.06 18.76
N PRO A 110 25.89 0.19 19.81
CA PRO A 110 24.93 -0.81 20.25
C PRO A 110 23.60 -0.81 19.50
N ARG A 111 23.29 0.19 18.65
CA ARG A 111 22.01 0.39 17.97
C ARG A 111 22.10 0.04 16.49
N ASN A 112 22.05 -1.25 16.19
CA ASN A 112 22.19 -1.73 14.81
C ASN A 112 21.19 -2.84 14.45
N ARG A 113 20.21 -3.10 15.31
CA ARG A 113 19.21 -4.12 15.06
C ARG A 113 18.05 -3.57 14.27
N VAL A 114 17.64 -4.31 13.22
CA VAL A 114 16.45 -4.08 12.42
C VAL A 114 15.49 -5.22 12.69
N VAL A 115 14.37 -4.91 13.33
CA VAL A 115 13.30 -5.86 13.65
C VAL A 115 12.30 -5.87 12.48
N ILE A 116 12.05 -7.06 11.94
CA ILE A 116 11.06 -7.31 10.89
C ILE A 116 10.22 -8.55 11.26
N THR A 117 9.22 -8.85 10.44
CA THR A 117 8.42 -10.08 10.58
C THR A 117 8.63 -11.01 9.38
N ASP A 118 8.29 -12.29 9.53
CA ASP A 118 8.24 -13.24 8.41
C ASP A 118 7.01 -13.01 7.49
N LEU A 119 6.11 -12.09 7.85
CA LEU A 119 4.99 -11.61 7.04
C LEU A 119 5.32 -10.38 6.18
N ASP A 120 6.53 -9.82 6.33
CA ASP A 120 6.99 -8.73 5.48
C ASP A 120 7.13 -9.19 4.03
N TYR A 121 6.85 -8.27 3.11
CA TYR A 121 7.07 -8.56 1.69
C TYR A 121 8.57 -8.83 1.43
N PRO A 122 8.94 -9.78 0.55
CA PRO A 122 10.33 -10.24 0.36
C PRO A 122 11.37 -9.15 0.15
N THR A 123 10.98 -7.98 -0.34
CA THR A 123 11.86 -6.80 -0.49
C THR A 123 12.53 -6.41 0.82
N VAL A 124 11.80 -6.42 1.94
CA VAL A 124 12.28 -5.94 3.23
C VAL A 124 13.47 -6.77 3.73
N PRO A 125 13.35 -8.10 3.91
CA PRO A 125 14.49 -8.90 4.35
C PRO A 125 15.67 -8.90 3.36
N PHE A 126 15.42 -8.82 2.04
CA PHE A 126 16.51 -8.76 1.06
C PHE A 126 17.35 -7.51 1.20
N ILE A 127 16.71 -6.34 1.35
CA ILE A 127 17.43 -5.07 1.52
C ILE A 127 18.26 -5.10 2.80
N PHE A 128 17.65 -5.40 3.96
CA PHE A 128 18.38 -5.35 5.23
C PHE A 128 19.45 -6.43 5.39
N ARG A 129 19.29 -7.60 4.74
CA ARG A 129 20.41 -8.57 4.64
C ARG A 129 21.63 -7.98 3.92
N ALA A 130 21.42 -7.20 2.87
CA ALA A 130 22.53 -6.54 2.18
C ALA A 130 23.25 -5.53 3.08
N TYR A 131 22.54 -4.89 4.02
CA TYR A 131 23.14 -3.97 5.01
C TYR A 131 23.86 -4.70 6.15
N GLY A 132 23.78 -6.03 6.26
CA GLY A 132 24.58 -6.84 7.17
C GLY A 132 26.08 -6.61 7.01
N ARG A 133 26.57 -6.37 5.77
CA ARG A 133 27.98 -5.99 5.50
C ARG A 133 28.40 -4.64 6.11
N TYR A 134 27.44 -3.82 6.52
CA TYR A 134 27.66 -2.54 7.19
C TYR A 134 27.34 -2.63 8.70
N GLY A 135 27.02 -3.83 9.21
CA GLY A 135 26.80 -4.09 10.62
C GLY A 135 25.32 -4.20 11.04
N ALA A 136 24.37 -4.11 10.10
CA ALA A 136 22.95 -4.33 10.41
C ALA A 136 22.71 -5.75 10.92
N GLN A 137 22.04 -5.87 12.06
CA GLN A 137 21.58 -7.14 12.60
C GLN A 137 20.10 -7.31 12.34
N LEU A 138 19.77 -8.18 11.38
CA LEU A 138 18.38 -8.47 11.05
C LEU A 138 17.80 -9.46 12.07
N ASP A 139 16.74 -9.03 12.76
CA ASP A 139 15.96 -9.82 13.70
C ASP A 139 14.57 -10.09 13.11
N VAL A 140 14.33 -11.34 12.71
CA VAL A 140 13.06 -11.74 12.06
C VAL A 140 12.17 -12.37 13.12
N VAL A 141 11.05 -11.73 13.41
CA VAL A 141 10.03 -12.29 14.31
C VAL A 141 9.19 -13.29 13.53
N GLY A 142 9.36 -14.57 13.86
CA GLY A 142 8.55 -15.64 13.28
C GLY A 142 7.14 -15.62 13.87
N THR A 143 6.13 -15.69 13.01
CA THR A 143 4.72 -15.68 13.42
C THR A 143 4.17 -17.10 13.62
N GLY A 144 4.85 -18.11 13.06
CA GLY A 144 4.39 -19.50 13.09
C GLY A 144 3.10 -19.75 12.32
N GLY A 145 2.58 -18.73 11.60
CA GLY A 145 1.32 -18.80 10.88
C GLY A 145 1.01 -17.52 10.12
N PRO A 146 -0.23 -17.37 9.61
CA PRO A 146 -0.64 -16.24 8.77
C PRO A 146 -0.89 -14.93 9.54
N HIS A 147 -0.83 -14.95 10.85
CA HIS A 147 -1.13 -13.80 11.72
C HIS A 147 0.08 -13.37 12.52
N LEU A 148 0.27 -12.06 12.64
CA LEU A 148 1.28 -11.49 13.51
C LEU A 148 0.86 -11.63 14.98
N ASP A 149 1.76 -12.18 15.80
CA ASP A 149 1.72 -11.99 17.23
C ASP A 149 2.37 -10.65 17.56
N GLN A 150 1.56 -9.66 17.83
CA GLN A 150 2.06 -8.31 18.10
C GLN A 150 2.81 -8.23 19.43
N ASP A 151 2.42 -8.99 20.45
CA ASP A 151 3.13 -9.01 21.73
C ASP A 151 4.54 -9.60 21.55
N ALA A 152 4.67 -10.65 20.76
CA ALA A 152 5.96 -11.23 20.41
C ALA A 152 6.84 -10.23 19.62
N LEU A 153 6.26 -9.46 18.69
CA LEU A 153 6.96 -8.41 17.95
C LEU A 153 7.46 -7.32 18.92
N GLU A 154 6.57 -6.79 19.76
CA GLU A 154 6.90 -5.71 20.70
C GLU A 154 7.95 -6.13 21.75
N ALA A 155 7.96 -7.39 22.16
CA ALA A 155 8.96 -7.95 23.08
C ALA A 155 10.38 -7.99 22.45
N ARG A 156 10.51 -7.94 21.11
CA ARG A 156 11.82 -7.90 20.43
C ARG A 156 12.39 -6.48 20.32
N ILE A 157 11.59 -5.45 20.64
CA ILE A 157 11.98 -4.05 20.51
C ILE A 157 12.64 -3.59 21.81
N ASP A 158 13.95 -3.31 21.79
CA ASP A 158 14.75 -2.85 22.92
C ASP A 158 15.72 -1.72 22.49
N GLU A 159 16.59 -1.27 23.39
CA GLU A 159 17.53 -0.16 23.19
C GLU A 159 18.55 -0.42 22.06
N ARG A 160 18.72 -1.65 21.61
CA ARG A 160 19.58 -2.01 20.45
C ARG A 160 18.83 -1.88 19.14
N THR A 161 17.51 -1.72 19.17
CA THR A 161 16.69 -1.60 17.97
C THR A 161 16.88 -0.21 17.35
N LEU A 162 17.28 -0.20 16.09
CA LEU A 162 17.40 1.00 15.26
C LEU A 162 16.13 1.26 14.47
N LEU A 163 15.63 0.22 13.81
CA LEU A 163 14.45 0.25 12.97
C LEU A 163 13.52 -0.92 13.30
N VAL A 164 12.23 -0.65 13.20
CA VAL A 164 11.17 -1.67 13.12
C VAL A 164 10.47 -1.51 11.79
N CYS A 165 10.51 -2.54 10.93
CA CYS A 165 9.82 -2.51 9.65
C CYS A 165 8.67 -3.52 9.70
N VAL A 166 7.47 -3.09 9.34
CA VAL A 166 6.27 -3.94 9.34
C VAL A 166 5.36 -3.65 8.15
N PRO A 167 4.65 -4.63 7.61
CA PRO A 167 3.51 -4.36 6.75
C PRO A 167 2.36 -3.83 7.61
N HIS A 168 1.65 -2.77 7.17
CA HIS A 168 0.41 -2.34 7.83
C HIS A 168 -0.66 -3.43 7.77
N ALA A 169 -0.71 -4.19 6.67
CA ALA A 169 -1.46 -5.44 6.59
C ALA A 169 -0.63 -6.52 5.88
N SER A 170 -0.72 -7.74 6.39
CA SER A 170 -0.08 -8.91 5.76
C SER A 170 -0.66 -9.17 4.37
N PHE A 171 0.20 -9.40 3.39
CA PHE A 171 -0.22 -9.75 2.03
C PHE A 171 -0.73 -11.22 1.93
N THR A 172 -0.48 -12.04 2.94
CA THR A 172 -0.87 -13.47 2.98
C THR A 172 -2.18 -13.72 3.71
N SER A 173 -2.57 -12.85 4.66
CA SER A 173 -3.79 -13.04 5.46
C SER A 173 -4.69 -11.82 5.51
N GLY A 174 -4.19 -10.64 5.11
CA GLY A 174 -4.92 -9.37 5.29
C GLY A 174 -5.01 -8.88 6.73
N ALA A 175 -4.36 -9.55 7.68
CA ALA A 175 -4.32 -9.12 9.07
C ALA A 175 -3.55 -7.81 9.22
N THR A 176 -4.12 -6.84 9.94
CA THR A 176 -3.50 -5.54 10.20
C THR A 176 -2.71 -5.53 11.51
N VAL A 177 -1.69 -4.66 11.55
CA VAL A 177 -0.89 -4.36 12.75
C VAL A 177 -1.51 -3.15 13.46
N ASP A 178 -1.57 -3.18 14.79
CA ASP A 178 -1.87 -1.99 15.59
C ASP A 178 -0.65 -1.06 15.62
N LEU A 179 -0.64 -0.11 14.67
CA LEU A 179 0.46 0.84 14.53
C LEU A 179 0.59 1.78 15.72
N SER A 180 -0.52 2.14 16.39
CA SER A 180 -0.47 3.02 17.57
C SER A 180 0.34 2.40 18.70
N ARG A 181 0.07 1.15 19.01
CA ARG A 181 0.84 0.37 20.00
C ARG A 181 2.30 0.24 19.60
N LEU A 182 2.54 -0.16 18.34
CA LEU A 182 3.89 -0.40 17.83
C LEU A 182 4.75 0.86 17.84
N VAL A 183 4.22 2.00 17.34
CA VAL A 183 4.92 3.29 17.34
C VAL A 183 5.25 3.73 18.77
N THR A 184 4.28 3.62 19.68
CA THR A 184 4.51 3.94 21.09
C THR A 184 5.66 3.11 21.67
N ARG A 185 5.66 1.80 21.43
CA ARG A 185 6.72 0.90 21.93
C ARG A 185 8.08 1.20 21.31
N ALA A 186 8.14 1.41 20.01
CA ALA A 186 9.39 1.72 19.32
C ALA A 186 10.00 3.06 19.80
N HIS A 187 9.17 4.10 19.91
CA HIS A 187 9.63 5.42 20.37
C HIS A 187 10.10 5.42 21.81
N GLN A 188 9.55 4.58 22.72
CA GLN A 188 10.04 4.44 24.11
C GLN A 188 11.53 4.07 24.17
N VAL A 189 12.03 3.35 23.19
CA VAL A 189 13.45 2.96 23.11
C VAL A 189 14.21 3.76 22.04
N GLY A 190 13.56 4.74 21.40
CA GLY A 190 14.12 5.59 20.36
C GLY A 190 14.32 4.87 19.01
N ALA A 191 13.67 3.75 18.76
CA ALA A 191 13.63 3.11 17.44
C ALA A 191 12.65 3.82 16.50
N LEU A 192 12.93 3.81 15.19
CA LEU A 192 12.04 4.36 14.18
C LEU A 192 11.19 3.24 13.54
N VAL A 193 9.96 3.60 13.16
CA VAL A 193 9.00 2.67 12.56
C VAL A 193 8.86 2.98 11.06
N VAL A 194 9.11 1.95 10.24
CA VAL A 194 8.93 1.96 8.77
C VAL A 194 7.74 1.06 8.44
N VAL A 195 6.70 1.64 7.85
CA VAL A 195 5.46 0.93 7.52
C VAL A 195 5.35 0.71 6.02
N ASP A 196 5.21 -0.54 5.61
CA ASP A 196 4.76 -0.90 4.26
C ASP A 196 3.23 -0.88 4.21
N ALA A 197 2.66 0.20 3.65
CA ALA A 197 1.22 0.39 3.51
C ALA A 197 0.67 -0.10 2.16
N PHE A 198 1.41 -0.86 1.40
CA PHE A 198 1.04 -1.30 0.04
C PHE A 198 -0.25 -2.13 0.00
N GLN A 199 -0.62 -2.77 1.10
CA GLN A 199 -1.86 -3.56 1.21
C GLN A 199 -3.02 -2.81 1.87
N THR A 200 -2.83 -1.55 2.25
CA THR A 200 -3.83 -0.83 3.03
C THR A 200 -4.18 0.56 2.49
N VAL A 201 -3.20 1.30 1.96
CA VAL A 201 -3.44 2.64 1.43
C VAL A 201 -4.49 2.59 0.31
N GLY A 202 -5.56 3.37 0.46
CA GLY A 202 -6.70 3.36 -0.46
C GLY A 202 -7.86 2.43 -0.06
N VAL A 203 -7.71 1.60 1.01
CA VAL A 203 -8.77 0.70 1.49
C VAL A 203 -8.91 0.67 3.01
N VAL A 204 -7.84 0.96 3.74
CA VAL A 204 -7.84 1.14 5.20
C VAL A 204 -7.34 2.55 5.50
N PRO A 205 -8.07 3.38 6.22
CA PRO A 205 -7.60 4.71 6.62
C PRO A 205 -6.27 4.64 7.38
N LEU A 206 -5.37 5.55 7.07
CA LEU A 206 -4.06 5.67 7.72
C LEU A 206 -3.74 7.15 7.91
N ASP A 207 -3.87 7.65 9.13
CA ASP A 207 -3.45 9.00 9.50
C ASP A 207 -2.06 8.95 10.13
N VAL A 208 -1.05 9.22 9.32
CA VAL A 208 0.36 9.14 9.73
C VAL A 208 0.74 10.22 10.75
N THR A 209 0.04 11.35 10.72
CA THR A 209 0.27 12.46 11.67
C THR A 209 -0.27 12.09 13.04
N ALA A 210 -1.52 11.62 13.12
CA ALA A 210 -2.14 11.22 14.38
C ALA A 210 -1.42 10.02 15.02
N LEU A 211 -0.93 9.07 14.21
CA LEU A 211 -0.20 7.89 14.68
C LEU A 211 1.27 8.18 15.02
N GLY A 212 1.84 9.27 14.52
CA GLY A 212 3.26 9.59 14.70
C GLY A 212 4.22 8.64 14.00
N VAL A 213 3.79 8.00 12.90
CA VAL A 213 4.62 7.07 12.13
C VAL A 213 5.81 7.81 11.50
N ASP A 214 6.98 7.19 11.53
CA ASP A 214 8.22 7.83 11.08
C ASP A 214 8.39 7.80 9.56
N VAL A 215 8.13 6.64 8.94
CA VAL A 215 8.27 6.42 7.50
C VAL A 215 7.13 5.53 7.01
N VAL A 216 6.48 5.94 5.92
CA VAL A 216 5.49 5.11 5.22
C VAL A 216 5.87 4.94 3.77
N LEU A 217 5.78 3.71 3.30
CA LEU A 217 6.02 3.31 1.92
C LEU A 217 4.76 2.69 1.34
N GLY A 218 4.50 2.91 0.06
CA GLY A 218 3.39 2.28 -0.63
C GLY A 218 3.47 2.48 -2.13
N GLY A 219 2.40 2.15 -2.84
CA GLY A 219 2.35 2.31 -4.29
C GLY A 219 0.95 2.22 -4.88
N SER A 220 0.83 2.64 -6.13
CA SER A 220 -0.46 2.93 -6.76
C SER A 220 -1.17 1.72 -7.38
N HIS A 221 -0.45 0.68 -7.79
CA HIS A 221 -0.99 -0.36 -8.68
C HIS A 221 -1.92 -1.39 -8.01
N LYS A 222 -2.27 -1.21 -6.72
CA LYS A 222 -3.24 -2.04 -6.01
C LYS A 222 -4.50 -1.22 -5.69
N TRP A 223 -4.60 -0.78 -4.47
CA TRP A 223 -5.78 -0.10 -3.93
C TRP A 223 -5.92 1.38 -4.36
N LEU A 224 -4.90 1.98 -5.00
CA LEU A 224 -5.00 3.33 -5.54
C LEU A 224 -5.38 3.37 -7.03
N CYS A 225 -5.75 2.24 -7.63
CA CYS A 225 -6.23 2.13 -9.01
C CYS A 225 -5.29 2.77 -10.05
N GLY A 226 -3.97 2.74 -9.79
CA GLY A 226 -2.95 3.38 -10.61
C GLY A 226 -2.04 2.39 -11.32
N ALA A 227 -0.98 2.90 -11.94
CA ALA A 227 -0.10 2.18 -12.85
C ALA A 227 1.37 2.11 -12.40
N GLY A 228 1.62 1.71 -11.16
CA GLY A 228 2.96 1.29 -10.75
C GLY A 228 3.94 2.41 -10.39
N THR A 229 3.49 3.50 -9.79
CA THR A 229 4.36 4.43 -9.06
C THR A 229 4.35 4.10 -7.57
N ALA A 230 5.45 4.32 -6.88
CA ALA A 230 5.55 4.24 -5.44
C ALA A 230 5.59 5.62 -4.80
N PHE A 231 5.29 5.68 -3.51
CA PHE A 231 5.46 6.87 -2.70
C PHE A 231 6.25 6.58 -1.42
N LEU A 232 6.90 7.62 -0.92
CA LEU A 232 7.60 7.67 0.36
C LEU A 232 7.08 8.87 1.14
N TYR A 233 6.59 8.62 2.35
CA TYR A 233 6.41 9.63 3.39
C TYR A 233 7.53 9.49 4.42
N VAL A 234 8.11 10.61 4.85
CA VAL A 234 8.99 10.70 6.02
C VAL A 234 8.48 11.80 6.91
N ARG A 235 8.33 11.50 8.21
CA ARG A 235 7.91 12.49 9.19
C ARG A 235 8.79 13.75 9.10
N PRO A 236 8.23 14.96 8.96
CA PRO A 236 8.97 16.14 8.57
C PRO A 236 10.15 16.52 9.48
N ASP A 237 10.03 16.29 10.79
CA ASP A 237 11.09 16.56 11.77
C ASP A 237 12.29 15.60 11.65
N LEU A 238 12.09 14.40 11.07
CA LEU A 238 13.17 13.45 10.82
C LEU A 238 13.94 13.76 9.54
N VAL A 239 13.30 14.39 8.55
CA VAL A 239 13.92 14.65 7.24
C VAL A 239 15.28 15.33 7.35
N PRO A 240 15.49 16.39 8.17
CA PRO A 240 16.80 17.01 8.33
C PRO A 240 17.89 16.10 8.93
N LEU A 241 17.47 15.09 9.69
CA LEU A 241 18.35 14.16 10.40
C LEU A 241 18.80 12.98 9.53
N LEU A 242 18.09 12.72 8.44
CA LEU A 242 18.34 11.59 7.56
C LEU A 242 19.07 12.04 6.29
N THR A 243 20.17 11.37 5.96
CA THR A 243 20.96 11.66 4.77
C THR A 243 21.08 10.37 3.93
N PRO A 244 20.27 10.24 2.86
CA PRO A 244 20.32 9.05 2.03
C PRO A 244 21.65 8.96 1.27
N ALA A 245 22.32 7.81 1.31
CA ALA A 245 23.51 7.55 0.49
C ALA A 245 23.16 7.15 -0.95
N ALA A 246 21.96 6.58 -1.17
CA ALA A 246 21.48 6.17 -2.49
C ALA A 246 20.53 7.22 -3.09
N THR A 247 21.06 8.33 -3.58
CA THR A 247 20.30 9.45 -4.17
C THR A 247 20.75 9.78 -5.58
N GLY A 248 20.11 10.78 -6.17
CA GLY A 248 20.47 11.32 -7.47
C GLY A 248 20.55 12.85 -7.48
N TRP A 249 20.70 13.42 -8.68
CA TRP A 249 20.90 14.86 -8.86
C TRP A 249 19.73 15.71 -8.34
N GLN A 250 18.50 15.17 -8.29
CA GLN A 250 17.35 15.90 -7.78
C GLN A 250 17.33 16.06 -6.25
N ALA A 251 18.19 15.35 -5.52
CA ALA A 251 18.34 15.50 -4.08
C ALA A 251 19.16 16.73 -3.66
N GLY A 252 19.75 17.45 -4.61
CA GLY A 252 20.52 18.66 -4.35
C GLY A 252 19.67 19.92 -4.23
N ASP A 253 20.15 20.91 -3.46
CA ASP A 253 19.48 22.20 -3.22
C ASP A 253 19.32 23.06 -4.48
N ARG A 254 20.07 22.76 -5.55
CA ARG A 254 20.08 23.47 -6.84
C ARG A 254 19.74 22.56 -8.02
N ALA A 255 19.04 21.46 -7.79
CA ALA A 255 18.78 20.43 -8.78
C ALA A 255 18.32 20.98 -10.15
N LEU A 256 17.30 21.83 -10.17
CA LEU A 256 16.71 22.37 -11.40
C LEU A 256 17.61 23.41 -12.12
N THR A 257 18.73 23.80 -11.54
CA THR A 257 19.71 24.68 -12.20
C THR A 257 20.75 23.90 -12.98
N PHE A 258 20.79 22.56 -12.86
CA PHE A 258 21.81 21.67 -13.42
C PHE A 258 23.26 22.03 -13.04
N ARG A 259 23.42 22.73 -11.92
CA ARG A 259 24.74 23.11 -11.37
C ARG A 259 25.07 22.20 -10.19
N PRO A 260 26.36 21.99 -9.89
CA PRO A 260 26.76 21.26 -8.70
C PRO A 260 26.08 21.84 -7.45
N SER A 261 25.44 20.96 -6.68
CA SER A 261 24.75 21.33 -5.46
C SER A 261 25.66 21.14 -4.25
N PRO A 262 25.96 22.20 -3.47
CA PRO A 262 26.77 22.06 -2.26
C PRO A 262 25.98 21.46 -1.08
N GLY A 263 24.67 21.45 -1.14
CA GLY A 263 23.78 21.01 -0.07
C GLY A 263 22.65 20.10 -0.54
N TRP A 264 21.89 19.60 0.43
CA TRP A 264 20.72 18.80 0.21
C TRP A 264 19.47 19.67 -0.05
N ALA A 265 18.58 19.21 -0.91
CA ALA A 265 17.29 19.81 -1.08
C ALA A 265 16.54 19.88 0.26
N PRO A 266 15.76 20.95 0.51
CA PRO A 266 14.92 21.03 1.68
C PRO A 266 13.77 19.98 1.61
N GLY A 267 13.30 19.57 2.80
CA GLY A 267 12.17 18.63 2.89
C GLY A 267 12.43 17.28 2.26
N ILE A 268 11.36 16.61 1.87
CA ILE A 268 11.38 15.24 1.38
C ILE A 268 12.19 15.06 0.08
N ARG A 269 12.41 16.13 -0.67
CA ARG A 269 13.17 16.08 -1.94
C ARG A 269 14.62 15.61 -1.77
N ARG A 270 15.22 15.65 -0.57
CA ARG A 270 16.53 15.03 -0.33
C ARG A 270 16.57 13.52 -0.56
N PHE A 271 15.40 12.88 -0.58
CA PHE A 271 15.25 11.48 -0.94
C PHE A 271 15.03 11.26 -2.44
N ALA A 272 15.09 12.31 -3.28
CA ALA A 272 14.87 12.20 -4.70
C ALA A 272 16.03 11.46 -5.39
N GLY A 273 15.70 10.82 -6.50
CA GLY A 273 16.65 10.08 -7.34
C GLY A 273 17.18 10.90 -8.51
N GLY A 274 17.30 10.23 -9.64
CA GLY A 274 17.64 10.82 -10.93
C GLY A 274 16.42 11.47 -11.59
N THR A 275 16.40 11.44 -12.91
CA THR A 275 15.28 11.92 -13.72
C THR A 275 14.00 11.13 -13.38
N PRO A 276 12.90 11.78 -13.02
CA PRO A 276 11.68 11.08 -12.63
C PRO A 276 10.94 10.47 -13.82
N TYR A 277 10.02 9.56 -13.53
CA TYR A 277 9.12 8.94 -14.51
C TYR A 277 7.70 9.52 -14.35
N PRO A 278 7.35 10.62 -15.06
CA PRO A 278 6.09 11.32 -14.82
C PRO A 278 4.86 10.49 -15.20
N LEU A 279 4.91 9.71 -16.28
CA LEU A 279 3.76 9.02 -16.84
C LEU A 279 3.01 8.16 -15.82
N THR A 280 3.72 7.37 -15.02
CA THR A 280 3.08 6.48 -14.05
C THR A 280 2.36 7.24 -12.91
N SER A 281 2.90 8.40 -12.50
CA SER A 281 2.24 9.27 -11.53
C SER A 281 1.02 9.98 -12.13
N LEU A 282 1.13 10.46 -13.37
CA LEU A 282 0.01 11.09 -14.08
C LEU A 282 -1.15 10.11 -14.27
N ILE A 283 -0.89 8.89 -14.70
CA ILE A 283 -1.90 7.82 -14.80
C ILE A 283 -2.51 7.52 -13.42
N SER A 284 -1.67 7.42 -12.39
CA SER A 284 -2.12 7.06 -11.04
C SER A 284 -2.95 8.15 -10.38
N GLN A 285 -2.79 9.41 -10.80
CA GLN A 285 -3.62 10.52 -10.33
C GLN A 285 -5.11 10.30 -10.63
N VAL A 286 -5.44 9.73 -11.80
CA VAL A 286 -6.84 9.50 -12.19
C VAL A 286 -7.57 8.58 -11.19
N GLY A 287 -6.93 7.47 -10.81
CA GLY A 287 -7.51 6.57 -9.82
C GLY A 287 -7.58 7.21 -8.44
N LEU A 288 -6.53 7.92 -8.04
CA LEU A 288 -6.48 8.58 -6.73
C LEU A 288 -7.51 9.69 -6.58
N ASP A 289 -7.77 10.49 -7.63
CA ASP A 289 -8.82 11.50 -7.62
C ASP A 289 -10.19 10.88 -7.31
N LEU A 290 -10.55 9.77 -7.98
CA LEU A 290 -11.81 9.06 -7.72
C LEU A 290 -11.91 8.56 -6.27
N LEU A 291 -10.82 8.07 -5.70
CA LEU A 291 -10.80 7.59 -4.32
C LEU A 291 -10.90 8.74 -3.30
N LEU A 292 -10.26 9.87 -3.57
CA LEU A 292 -10.37 11.06 -2.73
C LEU A 292 -11.79 11.63 -2.75
N ASP A 293 -12.46 11.62 -3.90
CA ASP A 293 -13.85 12.07 -4.04
C ASP A 293 -14.81 11.18 -3.24
N VAL A 294 -14.57 9.88 -3.18
CA VAL A 294 -15.35 8.93 -2.35
C VAL A 294 -15.05 9.13 -0.85
N GLY A 295 -13.80 9.38 -0.52
CA GLY A 295 -13.32 9.55 0.85
C GLY A 295 -12.98 8.24 1.58
N ALA A 296 -11.90 8.27 2.35
CA ALA A 296 -11.32 7.09 3.00
C ALA A 296 -12.30 6.33 3.91
N ASP A 297 -13.12 7.04 4.68
CA ASP A 297 -14.10 6.42 5.59
C ASP A 297 -15.23 5.70 4.83
N ALA A 298 -15.70 6.27 3.71
CA ALA A 298 -16.72 5.65 2.88
C ALA A 298 -16.17 4.40 2.20
N ILE A 299 -14.94 4.47 1.67
CA ILE A 299 -14.23 3.30 1.11
C ILE A 299 -14.08 2.21 2.18
N ARG A 300 -13.67 2.58 3.41
CA ARG A 300 -13.51 1.60 4.50
C ARG A 300 -14.82 0.91 4.85
N ARG A 301 -15.90 1.68 5.04
CA ARG A 301 -17.24 1.10 5.32
C ARG A 301 -17.67 0.14 4.22
N HIS A 302 -17.50 0.53 2.96
CA HIS A 302 -17.84 -0.32 1.82
C HIS A 302 -16.99 -1.61 1.80
N SER A 303 -15.67 -1.49 2.00
CA SER A 303 -14.77 -2.64 2.09
C SER A 303 -15.16 -3.60 3.22
N LEU A 304 -15.56 -3.09 4.38
CA LEU A 304 -16.02 -3.91 5.49
C LEU A 304 -17.34 -4.62 5.18
N ALA A 305 -18.25 -3.99 4.45
CA ALA A 305 -19.49 -4.63 3.99
C ALA A 305 -19.19 -5.79 3.02
N LEU A 306 -18.34 -5.57 2.02
CA LEU A 306 -17.96 -6.61 1.05
C LEU A 306 -17.20 -7.77 1.70
N THR A 307 -16.21 -7.46 2.54
CA THR A 307 -15.44 -8.49 3.24
C THR A 307 -16.23 -9.19 4.32
N GLY A 308 -17.20 -8.52 4.96
CA GLY A 308 -18.17 -9.13 5.87
C GLY A 308 -19.04 -10.16 5.14
N ARG A 309 -19.59 -9.79 3.97
CA ARG A 309 -20.37 -10.73 3.14
C ARG A 309 -19.57 -11.97 2.74
N LEU A 310 -18.28 -11.79 2.40
CA LEU A 310 -17.38 -12.92 2.12
C LEU A 310 -17.25 -13.86 3.32
N LEU A 311 -17.07 -13.31 4.52
CA LEU A 311 -16.96 -14.10 5.75
C LEU A 311 -18.26 -14.88 6.04
N ASP A 312 -19.41 -14.21 5.94
CA ASP A 312 -20.74 -14.84 6.17
C ASP A 312 -20.97 -16.00 5.19
N ARG A 313 -20.65 -15.79 3.89
CA ARG A 313 -20.79 -16.82 2.86
C ARG A 313 -19.81 -17.98 3.05
N ALA A 314 -18.56 -17.69 3.43
CA ALA A 314 -17.55 -18.73 3.68
C ALA A 314 -17.94 -19.60 4.90
N ASP A 315 -18.43 -18.98 5.97
CA ASP A 315 -18.92 -19.70 7.16
C ASP A 315 -20.11 -20.61 6.81
N ALA A 316 -21.09 -20.08 6.07
CA ALA A 316 -22.26 -20.87 5.63
C ALA A 316 -21.88 -22.05 4.73
N ALA A 317 -20.81 -21.91 3.90
CA ALA A 317 -20.29 -22.97 3.03
C ALA A 317 -19.28 -23.89 3.73
N GLY A 318 -18.94 -23.67 4.99
CA GLY A 318 -17.94 -24.44 5.73
C GLY A 318 -16.51 -24.25 5.20
N ILE A 319 -16.23 -23.15 4.51
CA ILE A 319 -14.91 -22.84 3.95
C ILE A 319 -14.06 -22.15 5.02
N THR A 320 -12.86 -22.67 5.28
CA THR A 320 -11.94 -22.11 6.28
C THR A 320 -11.45 -20.72 5.86
N VAL A 321 -11.68 -19.73 6.71
CA VAL A 321 -11.19 -18.36 6.55
C VAL A 321 -9.88 -18.20 7.30
N VAL A 322 -8.85 -17.70 6.59
CA VAL A 322 -7.53 -17.42 7.17
C VAL A 322 -7.45 -15.98 7.68
N SER A 323 -8.18 -15.05 7.06
CA SER A 323 -8.18 -13.64 7.46
C SER A 323 -8.85 -13.44 8.83
N PRO A 324 -8.50 -12.38 9.58
CA PRO A 324 -9.20 -12.04 10.81
C PRO A 324 -10.69 -11.78 10.56
N THR A 325 -11.55 -12.38 11.39
CA THR A 325 -13.00 -12.09 11.41
C THR A 325 -13.30 -10.73 12.06
N ASP A 326 -12.47 -10.31 13.01
CA ASP A 326 -12.54 -8.98 13.62
C ASP A 326 -12.29 -7.88 12.58
N SER A 327 -13.24 -6.98 12.40
CA SER A 327 -13.19 -5.87 11.47
C SER A 327 -12.07 -4.87 11.77
N ALA A 328 -11.69 -4.71 13.03
CA ALA A 328 -10.59 -3.83 13.45
C ALA A 328 -9.21 -4.38 13.04
N ARG A 329 -9.10 -5.69 12.88
CA ARG A 329 -7.86 -6.39 12.53
C ARG A 329 -7.81 -6.87 11.09
N ARG A 330 -8.83 -6.60 10.28
CA ARG A 330 -8.94 -7.04 8.89
C ARG A 330 -8.68 -5.89 7.92
N GLY A 331 -7.79 -6.09 6.96
CA GLY A 331 -7.57 -5.20 5.82
C GLY A 331 -8.65 -5.34 4.74
N GLY A 332 -8.28 -5.08 3.48
CA GLY A 332 -9.20 -5.13 2.33
C GLY A 332 -9.30 -6.51 1.66
N VAL A 333 -8.49 -7.49 2.07
CA VAL A 333 -8.46 -8.84 1.48
C VAL A 333 -8.98 -9.87 2.45
N VAL A 334 -9.74 -10.85 1.93
CA VAL A 334 -10.10 -12.09 2.63
C VAL A 334 -9.37 -13.26 1.98
N CYS A 335 -8.73 -14.07 2.79
CA CYS A 335 -7.97 -15.25 2.38
C CYS A 335 -8.72 -16.51 2.82
N LEU A 336 -8.97 -17.41 1.88
CA LEU A 336 -9.69 -18.66 2.08
C LEU A 336 -8.72 -19.83 1.89
N ASP A 337 -8.77 -20.79 2.82
CA ASP A 337 -8.04 -22.04 2.69
C ASP A 337 -8.92 -23.05 1.96
N VAL A 338 -8.56 -23.35 0.74
CA VAL A 338 -9.31 -24.26 -0.13
C VAL A 338 -8.38 -25.31 -0.72
N PRO A 339 -8.83 -26.57 -0.87
CA PRO A 339 -8.06 -27.61 -1.51
C PRO A 339 -7.78 -27.22 -2.97
N ASP A 340 -6.58 -27.55 -3.46
CA ASP A 340 -6.15 -27.29 -4.84
C ASP A 340 -6.35 -25.83 -5.29
N GLY A 341 -6.16 -24.88 -4.38
CA GLY A 341 -6.53 -23.47 -4.56
C GLY A 341 -5.94 -22.79 -5.80
N GLU A 342 -4.76 -23.21 -6.29
CA GLU A 342 -4.22 -22.70 -7.54
C GLU A 342 -5.04 -23.16 -8.75
N ALA A 343 -5.44 -24.44 -8.78
CA ALA A 343 -6.29 -25.00 -9.84
C ALA A 343 -7.71 -24.40 -9.75
N VAL A 344 -8.26 -24.23 -8.53
CA VAL A 344 -9.54 -23.55 -8.31
C VAL A 344 -9.49 -22.14 -8.88
N LYS A 345 -8.44 -21.36 -8.56
CA LYS A 345 -8.24 -20.00 -9.11
C LYS A 345 -8.21 -19.99 -10.64
N GLN A 346 -7.59 -20.97 -11.29
CA GLN A 346 -7.56 -21.08 -12.75
C GLN A 346 -8.95 -21.36 -13.33
N ARG A 347 -9.72 -22.25 -12.71
CA ARG A 347 -11.10 -22.57 -13.15
C ARG A 347 -12.06 -21.39 -12.95
N LEU A 348 -11.93 -20.65 -11.85
CA LEU A 348 -12.68 -19.41 -11.64
C LEU A 348 -12.34 -18.37 -12.72
N ALA A 349 -11.06 -18.19 -13.04
CA ALA A 349 -10.63 -17.26 -14.09
C ALA A 349 -11.18 -17.64 -15.49
N ALA A 350 -11.35 -18.93 -15.80
CA ALA A 350 -12.00 -19.39 -17.03
C ALA A 350 -13.50 -19.06 -17.09
N ARG A 351 -14.09 -18.61 -15.99
CA ARG A 351 -15.48 -18.15 -15.85
C ARG A 351 -15.56 -16.63 -15.64
N ASP A 352 -14.51 -15.90 -16.00
CA ASP A 352 -14.39 -14.46 -15.80
C ASP A 352 -14.53 -14.01 -14.32
N VAL A 353 -14.15 -14.89 -13.37
CA VAL A 353 -14.12 -14.59 -11.94
C VAL A 353 -12.67 -14.51 -11.48
N ILE A 354 -12.18 -13.30 -11.25
CA ILE A 354 -10.74 -13.01 -11.09
C ILE A 354 -10.38 -12.79 -9.62
N CYS A 355 -9.58 -13.69 -9.08
CA CYS A 355 -8.96 -13.60 -7.76
C CYS A 355 -7.48 -14.01 -7.83
N SER A 356 -6.76 -14.06 -6.71
CA SER A 356 -5.35 -14.48 -6.69
C SER A 356 -5.09 -15.62 -5.71
N TRP A 357 -3.99 -16.33 -5.91
CA TRP A 357 -3.53 -17.40 -5.03
C TRP A 357 -2.07 -17.17 -4.58
N ARG A 358 -1.80 -17.36 -3.30
CA ARG A 358 -0.47 -17.30 -2.69
C ARG A 358 -0.44 -18.18 -1.44
N GLY A 359 -0.58 -19.51 -1.62
CA GLY A 359 -0.81 -20.45 -0.51
C GLY A 359 -2.27 -20.48 -0.04
N TYR A 360 -3.00 -19.39 -0.20
CA TYR A 360 -4.44 -19.25 0.05
C TYR A 360 -5.11 -18.56 -1.14
N LEU A 361 -6.39 -18.82 -1.34
CA LEU A 361 -7.21 -18.09 -2.29
C LEU A 361 -7.50 -16.70 -1.72
N ARG A 362 -7.00 -15.65 -2.38
CA ARG A 362 -7.10 -14.26 -1.89
C ARG A 362 -8.13 -13.51 -2.69
N VAL A 363 -9.12 -12.97 -2.00
CA VAL A 363 -10.26 -12.23 -2.55
C VAL A 363 -10.16 -10.80 -2.05
N GLY A 364 -9.84 -9.88 -2.93
CA GLY A 364 -9.62 -8.47 -2.63
C GLY A 364 -10.59 -7.56 -3.35
N PRO A 365 -11.87 -7.48 -2.89
CA PRO A 365 -12.84 -6.54 -3.42
C PRO A 365 -12.44 -5.10 -3.09
N HIS A 366 -12.85 -4.16 -3.96
CA HIS A 366 -12.57 -2.75 -3.75
C HIS A 366 -13.85 -1.91 -3.90
N VAL A 367 -13.69 -0.60 -3.79
CA VAL A 367 -14.77 0.39 -3.80
C VAL A 367 -15.75 0.28 -4.98
N TYR A 368 -15.33 -0.28 -6.09
CA TYR A 368 -16.13 -0.48 -7.30
C TYR A 368 -16.90 -1.83 -7.34
N ASN A 369 -16.64 -2.75 -6.39
CA ASN A 369 -17.35 -4.04 -6.35
C ASN A 369 -18.72 -3.94 -5.64
N THR A 370 -19.60 -4.90 -5.93
CA THR A 370 -20.94 -5.01 -5.35
C THR A 370 -21.05 -6.23 -4.45
N LEU A 371 -22.09 -6.27 -3.60
CA LEU A 371 -22.42 -7.47 -2.81
C LEU A 371 -22.82 -8.65 -3.72
N ASP A 372 -23.52 -8.36 -4.83
CA ASP A 372 -23.91 -9.38 -5.81
C ASP A 372 -22.67 -10.05 -6.44
N GLU A 373 -21.58 -9.31 -6.70
CA GLU A 373 -20.34 -9.89 -7.18
C GLU A 373 -19.66 -10.79 -6.15
N ILE A 374 -19.82 -10.49 -4.86
CA ILE A 374 -19.35 -11.38 -3.79
C ILE A 374 -20.16 -12.68 -3.80
N ASP A 375 -21.49 -12.58 -3.95
CA ASP A 375 -22.36 -13.76 -4.03
C ASP A 375 -22.04 -14.59 -5.27
N LEU A 376 -21.91 -13.99 -6.44
CA LEU A 376 -21.50 -14.68 -7.68
C LEU A 376 -20.15 -15.40 -7.54
N PHE A 377 -19.17 -14.74 -6.88
CA PHE A 377 -17.87 -15.37 -6.61
C PHE A 377 -18.04 -16.59 -5.71
N MET A 378 -18.80 -16.48 -4.62
CA MET A 378 -19.00 -17.58 -3.67
C MET A 378 -19.75 -18.75 -4.30
N ASP A 379 -20.82 -18.48 -5.07
CA ASP A 379 -21.55 -19.53 -5.81
C ASP A 379 -20.61 -20.27 -6.78
N ALA A 380 -19.80 -19.53 -7.55
CA ALA A 380 -18.82 -20.12 -8.45
C ALA A 380 -17.76 -20.94 -7.71
N LEU A 381 -17.28 -20.47 -6.55
CA LEU A 381 -16.32 -21.17 -5.73
C LEU A 381 -16.89 -22.48 -5.17
N GLU A 382 -18.10 -22.45 -4.62
CA GLU A 382 -18.79 -23.62 -4.09
C GLU A 382 -18.96 -24.69 -5.18
N GLU A 383 -19.40 -24.31 -6.39
CA GLU A 383 -19.47 -25.22 -7.54
C GLU A 383 -18.13 -25.87 -7.90
N GLU A 384 -17.03 -25.10 -7.86
CA GLU A 384 -15.69 -25.62 -8.16
C GLU A 384 -15.12 -26.54 -7.07
N LEU A 385 -15.54 -26.39 -5.83
CA LEU A 385 -15.15 -27.25 -4.72
C LEU A 385 -15.91 -28.57 -4.67
N HIS A 386 -17.12 -28.63 -5.28
CA HIS A 386 -17.93 -29.85 -5.38
C HIS A 386 -17.63 -30.72 -6.60
N ARG A 387 -16.71 -30.30 -7.49
CA ARG A 387 -16.23 -31.06 -8.65
C ARG A 387 -15.13 -32.02 -8.29
#